data_1297ba125f809e0e3b686f0b97ef8c72
#
_entry.id   1297ba125f809e0e3b686f0b97ef8c72
#
_cell.length_a   1.000
_cell.length_b   1.000
_cell.length_c   1.000
_cell.angle_alpha   90.00
_cell.angle_beta   90.00
_cell.angle_gamma   90.00
#
_symmetry.space_group_name_H-M   'P 1'
#
loop_
_entity.id
_entity.type
_entity.pdbx_description
1 polymer ?
#
loop_
_entity_poly.entity_id
_entity_poly.type
_entity_poly.pdbx_seq_one_letter_code
_entity_poly.pdbx_strand_id
1 'polypeptide(L)'
;MKKILLVALFLFQVGTGNLSFAAENKNVDKKIENNVNKNNTVATTEYGKIQGFVQDGIYTYLGVPYATAERFMPPKKLEKWNGIKQAVNFGTYFSQGKGVVSARGGWFAGPKLEMSENSHNLNIWTPGIKDGKKRPVMVWVHGGGFSSGSSAENYIFDGKNLSKKGDVVVVSVNHRLNSLGFLDLSAYGEKYKNSANAGIMDLVASLEWIRDNIEEFGGDPNNVTIFGESGGGAKVLTLMATPAAKGLFHKAISESGAVEKMGMTLLPEKATRRVAELTLENLGLNASNIDEIQKIPYEKLMDATEKALAKTAEEQGYKNVLTGQPGLDWAPKLDSYIPVEPVGEKYSEQSRDIPLLIGTNLTEWETMPFVLSNNKVENKNTFTNTEIKKKMQEKYGDRAEAIAKEFKKAYPERKAVDALYVDALLRKQTLKTTRLKADQNGAPVYSYIFAWDNPMVEGMAMSFHTAEIPFVFNNIDKIEGLIKGREKEAYKLADKVSQAWINFARTGNPNVKGLPKWLPYNTKNGAVMIFDDKSEVKYKHDEELMKLLAPDYNF
;
A
#
# COMPACT_ATOMS: atom_id res chain seq x y z
N MET A 1 -6.98 15.63 32.72
CA MET A 1 -5.67 15.03 32.44
C MET A 1 -5.68 13.57 32.88
N LYS A 2 -5.81 12.63 32.05
CA LYS A 2 -5.96 11.16 32.10
C LYS A 2 -7.27 10.75 31.42
N LYS A 3 -7.22 10.57 30.11
CA LYS A 3 -8.16 9.73 29.32
C LYS A 3 -7.91 9.97 27.84
N ILE A 4 -6.90 9.35 27.28
CA ILE A 4 -6.82 8.84 25.90
C ILE A 4 -5.64 7.84 25.96
N LEU A 5 -5.95 6.68 26.45
CA LEU A 5 -5.05 5.53 26.39
C LEU A 5 -5.96 4.34 26.15
N LEU A 6 -6.01 3.85 24.93
CA LEU A 6 -6.49 2.50 24.56
C LEU A 6 -6.85 2.44 23.06
N VAL A 7 -5.88 2.32 22.19
CA VAL A 7 -6.12 1.91 20.81
C VAL A 7 -5.07 0.88 20.33
N ALA A 8 -4.32 0.25 21.20
CA ALA A 8 -3.29 -0.69 20.77
C ALA A 8 -3.49 -2.15 21.22
N LEU A 9 -4.54 -2.48 21.98
CA LEU A 9 -4.81 -3.88 22.35
C LEU A 9 -6.33 -4.09 22.56
N PHE A 10 -7.04 -4.57 21.54
CA PHE A 10 -8.38 -5.13 21.74
C PHE A 10 -8.48 -6.53 21.12
N LEU A 11 -8.36 -7.52 21.98
CA LEU A 11 -8.94 -8.83 21.82
C LEU A 11 -10.48 -8.67 21.80
N PHE A 12 -11.13 -9.03 20.72
CA PHE A 12 -12.59 -9.10 20.64
C PHE A 12 -13.07 -10.55 20.69
N GLN A 13 -13.76 -10.89 21.77
CA GLN A 13 -14.77 -11.94 21.73
C GLN A 13 -15.98 -11.40 20.95
N VAL A 14 -16.33 -12.03 19.86
CA VAL A 14 -17.53 -11.73 19.07
C VAL A 14 -18.56 -12.81 19.32
N GLY A 15 -19.73 -12.38 19.79
CA GLY A 15 -20.93 -13.20 19.85
C GLY A 15 -21.35 -13.67 18.46
N THR A 16 -21.74 -14.93 18.40
CA THR A 16 -22.17 -15.67 17.21
C THR A 16 -23.48 -15.12 16.67
N GLY A 17 -23.44 -14.41 15.56
CA GLY A 17 -24.54 -14.20 14.64
C GLY A 17 -24.24 -14.92 13.33
N ASN A 18 -24.70 -16.15 13.19
CA ASN A 18 -24.61 -16.91 11.94
C ASN A 18 -25.48 -16.26 10.87
N LEU A 19 -24.88 -15.58 9.93
CA LEU A 19 -25.49 -15.30 8.62
C LEU A 19 -24.78 -16.17 7.59
N SER A 20 -25.55 -17.02 6.95
CA SER A 20 -25.15 -18.06 6.02
C SER A 20 -24.61 -17.52 4.69
N PHE A 21 -23.29 -17.34 4.61
CA PHE A 21 -22.56 -17.14 3.34
C PHE A 21 -21.99 -18.43 2.76
N ALA A 22 -22.32 -19.58 3.34
CA ALA A 22 -21.77 -20.89 2.92
C ALA A 22 -22.38 -21.46 1.64
N ALA A 23 -23.47 -20.88 1.10
CA ALA A 23 -24.15 -21.42 -0.07
C ALA A 23 -23.63 -20.92 -1.42
N GLU A 24 -22.96 -19.74 -1.46
CA GLU A 24 -22.42 -19.19 -2.72
C GLU A 24 -21.09 -19.77 -3.14
N ASN A 25 -20.25 -20.21 -2.19
CA ASN A 25 -18.91 -20.74 -2.52
C ASN A 25 -18.95 -22.06 -3.30
N LYS A 26 -19.91 -22.96 -3.06
CA LYS A 26 -20.01 -24.22 -3.80
C LYS A 26 -20.39 -24.06 -5.27
N ASN A 27 -21.08 -22.98 -5.63
CA ASN A 27 -21.41 -22.69 -7.02
C ASN A 27 -20.27 -21.98 -7.76
N VAL A 28 -19.43 -21.24 -7.05
CA VAL A 28 -18.24 -20.60 -7.62
C VAL A 28 -17.19 -21.64 -7.96
N ASP A 29 -16.93 -22.60 -7.06
CA ASP A 29 -15.96 -23.69 -7.27
C ASP A 29 -16.35 -24.58 -8.46
N LYS A 30 -17.65 -24.95 -8.59
CA LYS A 30 -18.13 -25.71 -9.75
C LYS A 30 -18.08 -24.93 -11.08
N LYS A 31 -18.25 -23.60 -11.07
CA LYS A 31 -18.11 -22.77 -12.26
C LYS A 31 -16.66 -22.59 -12.69
N ILE A 32 -15.73 -22.55 -11.74
CA ILE A 32 -14.29 -22.49 -11.98
C ILE A 32 -13.82 -23.80 -12.63
N GLU A 33 -14.15 -24.95 -12.07
CA GLU A 33 -13.77 -26.25 -12.64
C GLU A 33 -14.28 -26.48 -14.06
N ASN A 34 -15.48 -26.01 -14.39
CA ASN A 34 -16.05 -26.18 -15.75
C ASN A 34 -15.42 -25.26 -16.80
N ASN A 35 -14.78 -24.15 -16.42
CA ASN A 35 -14.12 -23.23 -17.34
C ASN A 35 -12.65 -23.55 -17.59
N VAL A 36 -11.96 -24.22 -16.66
CA VAL A 36 -10.55 -24.62 -16.82
C VAL A 36 -10.35 -25.51 -18.04
N ASN A 37 -11.31 -26.35 -18.37
CA ASN A 37 -11.20 -27.33 -19.48
C ASN A 37 -11.61 -26.80 -20.86
N LYS A 38 -12.20 -25.60 -20.99
CA LYS A 38 -12.75 -25.10 -22.27
C LYS A 38 -11.86 -24.11 -23.01
N ASN A 39 -10.93 -23.44 -22.30
CA ASN A 39 -10.01 -22.47 -22.89
C ASN A 39 -8.58 -22.93 -22.61
N ASN A 40 -7.68 -22.80 -23.57
CA ASN A 40 -6.26 -23.10 -23.36
C ASN A 40 -5.65 -22.06 -22.39
N THR A 41 -5.74 -22.32 -21.08
CA THR A 41 -5.28 -21.45 -20.01
C THR A 41 -3.83 -21.75 -19.56
N VAL A 42 -3.09 -22.51 -20.34
CA VAL A 42 -1.70 -22.86 -20.03
C VAL A 42 -0.77 -21.77 -20.55
N ALA A 43 -0.02 -21.13 -19.65
CA ALA A 43 1.09 -20.25 -19.96
C ALA A 43 2.43 -20.97 -19.72
N THR A 44 3.46 -20.63 -20.50
CA THR A 44 4.79 -21.23 -20.40
C THR A 44 5.77 -20.19 -19.88
N THR A 45 6.21 -20.36 -18.62
CA THR A 45 7.24 -19.50 -18.03
C THR A 45 8.64 -20.06 -18.30
N GLU A 46 9.70 -19.29 -18.03
CA GLU A 46 11.08 -19.79 -18.13
C GLU A 46 11.35 -20.99 -17.21
N TYR A 47 10.50 -21.22 -16.18
CA TYR A 47 10.65 -22.28 -15.20
C TYR A 47 9.79 -23.52 -15.51
N GLY A 48 8.70 -23.37 -16.25
CA GLY A 48 7.79 -24.45 -16.59
C GLY A 48 6.38 -23.96 -16.89
N LYS A 49 5.47 -24.89 -17.13
CA LYS A 49 4.08 -24.57 -17.48
C LYS A 49 3.23 -24.36 -16.24
N ILE A 50 2.34 -23.38 -16.31
CA ILE A 50 1.32 -23.09 -15.30
C ILE A 50 -0.05 -23.03 -15.95
N GLN A 51 -1.08 -23.47 -15.24
CA GLN A 51 -2.46 -23.45 -15.70
C GLN A 51 -3.31 -22.61 -14.76
N GLY A 52 -3.94 -21.56 -15.29
CA GLY A 52 -4.93 -20.75 -14.61
C GLY A 52 -6.35 -21.13 -15.01
N PHE A 53 -7.26 -20.19 -14.86
CA PHE A 53 -8.68 -20.31 -15.25
C PHE A 53 -9.17 -19.02 -15.91
N VAL A 54 -10.38 -19.07 -16.48
CA VAL A 54 -11.03 -17.88 -17.05
C VAL A 54 -12.30 -17.57 -16.26
N GLN A 55 -12.41 -16.32 -15.82
CA GLN A 55 -13.61 -15.79 -15.18
C GLN A 55 -14.02 -14.47 -15.84
N ASP A 56 -15.26 -14.38 -16.32
CA ASP A 56 -15.81 -13.19 -16.99
C ASP A 56 -14.96 -12.66 -18.17
N GLY A 57 -14.29 -13.58 -18.87
CA GLY A 57 -13.40 -13.29 -19.99
C GLY A 57 -11.98 -12.90 -19.61
N ILE A 58 -11.63 -12.93 -18.31
CA ILE A 58 -10.29 -12.62 -17.80
C ILE A 58 -9.58 -13.92 -17.41
N TYR A 59 -8.40 -14.14 -17.99
CA TYR A 59 -7.48 -15.19 -17.59
C TYR A 59 -6.86 -14.84 -16.25
N THR A 60 -6.96 -15.75 -15.30
CA THR A 60 -6.53 -15.54 -13.92
C THR A 60 -5.57 -16.64 -13.49
N TYR A 61 -4.43 -16.24 -12.94
CA TYR A 61 -3.41 -17.13 -12.39
C TYR A 61 -3.12 -16.68 -10.96
N LEU A 62 -3.32 -17.55 -10.00
CA LEU A 62 -3.20 -17.26 -8.57
C LEU A 62 -2.09 -18.09 -7.95
N GLY A 63 -1.33 -17.51 -7.01
CA GLY A 63 -0.27 -18.21 -6.29
C GLY A 63 0.91 -18.64 -7.17
N VAL A 64 1.22 -17.89 -8.24
CA VAL A 64 2.33 -18.20 -9.15
C VAL A 64 3.65 -17.94 -8.44
N PRO A 65 4.54 -18.94 -8.25
CA PRO A 65 5.83 -18.72 -7.62
C PRO A 65 6.75 -17.89 -8.53
N TYR A 66 7.50 -16.95 -7.92
CA TYR A 66 8.50 -16.14 -8.65
C TYR A 66 9.92 -16.31 -8.13
N ALA A 67 10.11 -16.72 -6.88
CA ALA A 67 11.40 -16.96 -6.25
C ALA A 67 11.28 -17.96 -5.10
N THR A 68 12.43 -18.32 -4.50
CA THR A 68 12.55 -18.95 -3.19
C THR A 68 13.60 -18.22 -2.37
N ALA A 69 13.53 -18.27 -1.04
CA ALA A 69 14.59 -17.75 -0.18
C ALA A 69 14.66 -18.50 1.14
N GLU A 70 15.86 -18.64 1.69
CA GLU A 70 16.08 -18.95 3.10
C GLU A 70 15.86 -17.66 3.93
N ARG A 71 15.58 -17.79 5.23
CA ARG A 71 15.44 -16.63 6.12
C ARG A 71 16.63 -15.68 5.98
N PHE A 72 16.36 -14.38 5.91
CA PHE A 72 17.34 -13.30 5.86
C PHE A 72 18.30 -13.31 4.65
N MET A 73 18.19 -14.32 3.78
CA MET A 73 19.02 -14.45 2.59
C MET A 73 18.36 -13.76 1.39
N PRO A 74 19.16 -13.34 0.37
CA PRO A 74 18.65 -12.88 -0.90
C PRO A 74 17.72 -13.94 -1.55
N PRO A 75 16.67 -13.51 -2.29
CA PRO A 75 15.85 -14.42 -3.07
C PRO A 75 16.70 -15.11 -4.17
N LYS A 76 16.34 -16.36 -4.46
CA LYS A 76 16.96 -17.19 -5.49
C LYS A 76 15.96 -17.47 -6.60
N LYS A 77 16.43 -17.57 -7.83
CA LYS A 77 15.61 -18.02 -8.96
C LYS A 77 15.06 -19.42 -8.69
N LEU A 78 13.89 -19.68 -9.25
CA LEU A 78 13.23 -20.99 -9.13
C LEU A 78 14.02 -22.06 -9.92
N GLU A 79 13.91 -23.29 -9.47
CA GLU A 79 14.29 -24.42 -10.29
C GLU A 79 13.22 -24.72 -11.34
N LYS A 80 13.63 -25.17 -12.52
CA LYS A 80 12.71 -25.60 -13.57
C LYS A 80 11.95 -26.85 -13.14
N TRP A 81 10.67 -26.89 -13.50
CA TRP A 81 9.83 -28.06 -13.23
C TRP A 81 9.27 -28.69 -14.51
N ASN A 82 9.00 -29.97 -14.44
CA ASN A 82 8.28 -30.71 -15.47
C ASN A 82 6.77 -30.73 -15.20
N GLY A 83 5.96 -30.87 -16.25
CA GLY A 83 4.52 -30.92 -16.14
C GLY A 83 3.88 -29.53 -16.01
N ILE A 84 2.65 -29.49 -15.51
CA ILE A 84 1.83 -28.27 -15.41
C ILE A 84 1.48 -28.03 -13.95
N LYS A 85 1.91 -26.91 -13.38
CA LYS A 85 1.47 -26.48 -12.04
C LYS A 85 0.12 -25.77 -12.14
N GLN A 86 -0.77 -26.06 -11.20
CA GLN A 86 -2.06 -25.37 -11.09
C GLN A 86 -1.89 -24.03 -10.39
N ALA A 87 -2.42 -22.97 -11.00
CA ALA A 87 -2.41 -21.59 -10.49
C ALA A 87 -3.87 -21.10 -10.37
N VAL A 88 -4.70 -21.85 -9.64
CA VAL A 88 -6.14 -21.62 -9.50
C VAL A 88 -6.58 -21.18 -8.12
N ASN A 89 -5.65 -21.19 -7.15
CA ASN A 89 -5.88 -20.72 -5.78
C ASN A 89 -4.81 -19.70 -5.41
N PHE A 90 -5.18 -18.73 -4.57
CA PHE A 90 -4.18 -17.87 -3.95
C PHE A 90 -3.13 -18.69 -3.21
N GLY A 91 -1.87 -18.26 -3.30
CA GLY A 91 -0.78 -18.82 -2.52
C GLY A 91 -0.88 -18.44 -1.03
N THR A 92 0.04 -18.97 -0.25
CA THR A 92 0.26 -18.51 1.12
C THR A 92 0.77 -17.07 1.11
N TYR A 93 0.63 -16.37 2.25
CA TYR A 93 1.23 -15.07 2.49
C TYR A 93 2.28 -15.15 3.59
N PHE A 94 3.18 -14.17 3.65
CA PHE A 94 4.30 -14.21 4.58
C PHE A 94 3.84 -14.15 6.03
N SER A 95 4.48 -14.97 6.87
CA SER A 95 4.24 -15.04 8.30
C SER A 95 4.34 -13.67 8.95
N GLN A 96 3.36 -13.30 9.75
CA GLN A 96 3.22 -12.02 10.43
C GLN A 96 2.45 -12.16 11.73
N GLY A 97 2.41 -11.12 12.57
CA GLY A 97 1.78 -11.17 13.89
C GLY A 97 0.30 -11.57 13.84
N LYS A 98 -0.18 -12.24 14.88
CA LYS A 98 -1.59 -12.61 15.01
C LYS A 98 -2.45 -11.36 15.14
N GLY A 99 -3.46 -11.22 14.30
CA GLY A 99 -4.48 -10.15 14.38
C GLY A 99 -4.35 -9.04 13.35
N VAL A 100 -3.35 -9.05 12.50
CA VAL A 100 -3.21 -8.04 11.43
C VAL A 100 -4.18 -8.33 10.29
N VAL A 101 -4.39 -9.60 9.96
CA VAL A 101 -5.41 -10.05 8.99
C VAL A 101 -6.65 -10.48 9.77
N SER A 102 -7.35 -9.56 10.40
CA SER A 102 -8.67 -9.88 10.92
C SER A 102 -9.66 -9.81 9.78
N ALA A 103 -10.40 -10.90 9.56
CA ALA A 103 -11.58 -10.95 8.71
C ALA A 103 -12.63 -9.95 9.26
N ARG A 104 -12.45 -8.66 8.98
CA ARG A 104 -13.44 -7.62 9.24
C ARG A 104 -14.33 -7.57 8.01
N GLY A 105 -15.60 -7.81 8.22
CA GLY A 105 -16.57 -7.77 7.12
C GLY A 105 -16.51 -6.44 6.37
N GLY A 106 -16.87 -6.48 5.10
CA GLY A 106 -16.99 -5.28 4.30
C GLY A 106 -15.66 -4.80 3.69
N TRP A 107 -15.28 -3.54 3.93
CA TRP A 107 -14.08 -2.92 3.34
C TRP A 107 -12.79 -3.71 3.53
N PHE A 108 -12.68 -4.41 4.65
CA PHE A 108 -11.52 -5.21 5.02
C PHE A 108 -11.74 -6.72 4.86
N ALA A 109 -12.80 -7.13 4.14
CA ALA A 109 -13.05 -8.54 3.87
C ALA A 109 -12.08 -9.08 2.81
N GLY A 110 -11.60 -10.30 3.04
CA GLY A 110 -10.69 -10.98 2.12
C GLY A 110 -10.82 -12.49 2.22
N PRO A 111 -10.14 -13.23 1.35
CA PRO A 111 -10.10 -14.68 1.40
C PRO A 111 -9.38 -15.17 2.66
N LYS A 112 -9.73 -16.35 3.11
CA LYS A 112 -8.98 -17.02 4.19
C LYS A 112 -7.71 -17.61 3.58
N LEU A 113 -6.56 -17.05 3.95
CA LEU A 113 -5.24 -17.47 3.47
C LEU A 113 -4.44 -18.14 4.59
N GLU A 114 -3.46 -18.95 4.21
CA GLU A 114 -2.49 -19.55 5.13
C GLU A 114 -1.19 -18.77 5.14
N MET A 115 -0.54 -18.71 6.30
CA MET A 115 0.78 -18.07 6.47
C MET A 115 1.90 -19.07 6.21
N SER A 116 2.98 -18.61 5.58
CA SER A 116 4.21 -19.38 5.40
C SER A 116 5.40 -18.40 5.28
N GLU A 117 6.57 -18.86 5.64
CA GLU A 117 7.81 -18.11 5.37
C GLU A 117 8.29 -18.28 3.91
N ASN A 118 7.63 -19.12 3.14
CA ASN A 118 7.94 -19.40 1.74
C ASN A 118 6.77 -18.98 0.85
N SER A 119 6.51 -17.69 0.82
CA SER A 119 5.36 -17.08 0.15
C SER A 119 5.73 -16.15 -1.01
N HIS A 120 6.86 -16.42 -1.67
CA HIS A 120 7.30 -15.68 -2.86
C HIS A 120 6.42 -16.04 -4.06
N ASN A 121 5.19 -15.51 -4.06
CA ASN A 121 4.21 -15.74 -5.10
C ASN A 121 3.53 -14.44 -5.54
N LEU A 122 2.94 -14.48 -6.72
CA LEU A 122 2.20 -13.39 -7.32
C LEU A 122 0.90 -13.89 -7.95
N ASN A 123 -0.02 -12.99 -8.24
CA ASN A 123 -1.27 -13.27 -8.93
C ASN A 123 -1.33 -12.43 -10.21
N ILE A 124 -1.95 -12.95 -11.26
CA ILE A 124 -2.02 -12.30 -12.58
C ILE A 124 -3.45 -12.34 -13.10
N TRP A 125 -3.94 -11.19 -13.57
CA TRP A 125 -5.21 -11.05 -14.30
C TRP A 125 -4.93 -10.41 -15.65
N THR A 126 -5.39 -11.06 -16.73
CA THR A 126 -5.15 -10.58 -18.10
C THR A 126 -6.33 -10.86 -19.03
N PRO A 127 -6.67 -9.94 -19.94
CA PRO A 127 -7.71 -10.17 -20.94
C PRO A 127 -7.36 -11.23 -22.00
N GLY A 128 -6.09 -11.60 -22.14
CA GLY A 128 -5.67 -12.59 -23.12
C GLY A 128 -4.21 -13.01 -22.97
N ILE A 129 -3.94 -14.25 -23.34
CA ILE A 129 -2.60 -14.85 -23.38
C ILE A 129 -2.26 -15.21 -24.83
N LYS A 130 -1.01 -15.17 -25.20
CA LYS A 130 -0.52 -15.61 -26.52
C LYS A 130 -1.25 -14.96 -27.72
N ASP A 131 -1.78 -13.77 -27.53
CA ASP A 131 -2.56 -13.03 -28.53
C ASP A 131 -1.73 -11.97 -29.28
N GLY A 132 -0.43 -11.89 -29.02
CA GLY A 132 0.52 -10.95 -29.63
C GLY A 132 0.32 -9.49 -29.19
N LYS A 133 -0.62 -9.20 -28.28
CA LYS A 133 -0.80 -7.86 -27.73
C LYS A 133 0.27 -7.58 -26.69
N LYS A 134 0.71 -6.34 -26.63
CA LYS A 134 1.66 -5.80 -25.66
C LYS A 134 0.91 -4.85 -24.73
N ARG A 135 0.18 -5.43 -23.75
CA ARG A 135 -0.62 -4.65 -22.79
C ARG A 135 0.27 -3.99 -21.74
N PRO A 136 -0.05 -2.78 -21.30
CA PRO A 136 0.57 -2.22 -20.10
C PRO A 136 0.40 -3.19 -18.93
N VAL A 137 1.45 -3.31 -18.11
CA VAL A 137 1.46 -4.14 -16.91
C VAL A 137 1.36 -3.23 -15.69
N MET A 138 0.45 -3.51 -14.78
CA MET A 138 0.24 -2.79 -13.54
C MET A 138 0.55 -3.74 -12.38
N VAL A 139 1.61 -3.44 -11.59
CA VAL A 139 2.10 -4.30 -10.51
C VAL A 139 1.73 -3.68 -9.17
N TRP A 140 0.78 -4.31 -8.49
CA TRP A 140 0.32 -3.91 -7.15
C TRP A 140 1.27 -4.38 -6.06
N VAL A 141 1.71 -3.44 -5.23
CA VAL A 141 2.48 -3.67 -4.01
C VAL A 141 1.59 -3.28 -2.82
N HIS A 142 1.23 -4.28 -2.01
CA HIS A 142 0.27 -4.09 -0.91
C HIS A 142 0.81 -3.21 0.22
N GLY A 143 -0.11 -2.62 1.00
CA GLY A 143 0.14 -1.81 2.18
C GLY A 143 0.58 -2.59 3.42
N GLY A 144 0.23 -2.07 4.60
CA GLY A 144 0.58 -2.66 5.89
C GLY A 144 2.00 -2.33 6.38
N GLY A 145 2.52 -1.16 6.02
CA GLY A 145 3.90 -0.76 6.31
C GLY A 145 4.89 -1.71 5.64
N PHE A 146 5.96 -2.01 6.37
CA PHE A 146 6.90 -3.10 6.07
C PHE A 146 6.69 -4.30 7.00
N SER A 147 5.62 -4.26 7.79
CA SER A 147 5.37 -5.18 8.90
C SER A 147 4.36 -6.26 8.56
N SER A 148 3.36 -5.98 7.73
CA SER A 148 2.20 -6.84 7.51
C SER A 148 1.55 -6.65 6.14
N GLY A 149 0.50 -7.43 5.88
CA GLY A 149 -0.27 -7.38 4.65
C GLY A 149 -0.05 -8.55 3.72
N SER A 150 -0.82 -8.60 2.65
CA SER A 150 -0.61 -9.55 1.55
C SER A 150 -1.25 -9.07 0.24
N SER A 151 -0.82 -9.66 -0.85
CA SER A 151 -1.30 -9.36 -2.20
C SER A 151 -2.77 -9.70 -2.45
N ALA A 152 -3.40 -10.45 -1.53
CA ALA A 152 -4.76 -10.95 -1.64
C ALA A 152 -5.55 -10.88 -0.32
N GLU A 153 -5.08 -10.13 0.67
CA GLU A 153 -5.74 -10.01 1.98
C GLU A 153 -7.12 -9.38 1.92
N ASN A 154 -7.43 -8.67 0.83
CA ASN A 154 -8.66 -7.93 0.68
C ASN A 154 -9.24 -8.11 -0.73
N TYR A 155 -10.56 -8.33 -0.82
CA TYR A 155 -11.25 -8.47 -2.10
C TYR A 155 -11.18 -7.20 -2.97
N ILE A 156 -10.93 -6.03 -2.37
CA ILE A 156 -10.75 -4.78 -3.13
C ILE A 156 -9.46 -4.76 -3.96
N PHE A 157 -8.52 -5.68 -3.72
CA PHE A 157 -7.27 -5.84 -4.49
C PHE A 157 -7.41 -6.79 -5.70
N ASP A 158 -8.60 -7.37 -5.94
CA ASP A 158 -8.83 -8.23 -7.10
C ASP A 158 -8.59 -7.45 -8.41
N GLY A 159 -7.62 -7.89 -9.19
CA GLY A 159 -7.21 -7.22 -10.43
C GLY A 159 -8.15 -7.41 -11.62
N LYS A 160 -9.18 -8.27 -11.51
CA LYS A 160 -10.06 -8.66 -12.62
C LYS A 160 -10.77 -7.46 -13.26
N ASN A 161 -11.42 -6.62 -12.45
CA ASN A 161 -12.20 -5.49 -12.96
C ASN A 161 -11.29 -4.42 -13.62
N LEU A 162 -10.14 -4.13 -13.01
CA LEU A 162 -9.15 -3.19 -13.58
C LEU A 162 -8.57 -3.74 -14.89
N SER A 163 -8.20 -5.02 -14.92
CA SER A 163 -7.69 -5.71 -16.11
C SER A 163 -8.70 -5.68 -17.24
N LYS A 164 -9.96 -6.04 -16.96
CA LYS A 164 -11.05 -6.06 -17.95
C LYS A 164 -11.33 -4.67 -18.52
N LYS A 165 -11.43 -3.66 -17.65
CA LYS A 165 -11.71 -2.29 -18.04
C LYS A 165 -10.61 -1.67 -18.90
N GLY A 166 -9.37 -1.90 -18.50
CA GLY A 166 -8.22 -1.22 -19.08
C GLY A 166 -7.59 -1.94 -20.28
N ASP A 167 -7.96 -3.17 -20.61
CA ASP A 167 -7.15 -4.05 -21.46
C ASP A 167 -5.67 -3.99 -21.02
N VAL A 168 -5.44 -4.24 -19.71
CA VAL A 168 -4.13 -4.22 -19.05
C VAL A 168 -3.87 -5.55 -18.34
N VAL A 169 -2.62 -5.91 -18.12
CA VAL A 169 -2.24 -7.00 -17.23
C VAL A 169 -2.08 -6.44 -15.82
N VAL A 170 -2.80 -6.99 -14.84
CA VAL A 170 -2.66 -6.64 -13.43
C VAL A 170 -1.92 -7.76 -12.72
N VAL A 171 -0.91 -7.41 -11.94
CA VAL A 171 -0.14 -8.35 -11.13
C VAL A 171 -0.17 -7.88 -9.67
N SER A 172 -0.38 -8.76 -8.70
CA SER A 172 -0.21 -8.45 -7.28
C SER A 172 0.86 -9.36 -6.67
N VAL A 173 1.72 -8.82 -5.80
CA VAL A 173 2.95 -9.50 -5.36
C VAL A 173 2.99 -9.63 -3.84
N ASN A 174 3.34 -10.83 -3.35
CA ASN A 174 3.76 -11.06 -1.97
C ASN A 174 5.30 -10.92 -1.85
N HIS A 175 5.76 -10.36 -0.75
CA HIS A 175 7.19 -10.21 -0.42
C HIS A 175 7.39 -10.34 1.09
N ARG A 176 8.61 -10.64 1.55
CA ARG A 176 8.90 -10.73 2.99
C ARG A 176 8.65 -9.41 3.71
N LEU A 177 8.18 -9.56 4.94
CA LEU A 177 7.76 -8.51 5.85
C LEU A 177 8.45 -8.66 7.20
N ASN A 178 8.28 -7.69 8.09
CA ASN A 178 8.72 -7.73 9.48
C ASN A 178 10.18 -8.18 9.64
N SER A 179 10.49 -8.94 10.66
CA SER A 179 11.85 -9.46 10.88
C SER A 179 12.37 -10.31 9.72
N LEU A 180 11.50 -11.02 9.00
CA LEU A 180 11.89 -11.85 7.86
C LEU A 180 12.44 -11.03 6.69
N GLY A 181 11.93 -9.81 6.52
CA GLY A 181 12.30 -8.91 5.42
C GLY A 181 13.29 -7.81 5.79
N PHE A 182 13.40 -7.44 7.09
CA PHE A 182 14.02 -6.18 7.49
C PHE A 182 14.89 -6.25 8.77
N LEU A 183 15.15 -7.43 9.33
CA LEU A 183 16.06 -7.57 10.46
C LEU A 183 17.52 -7.40 10.01
N ASP A 184 18.23 -6.41 10.58
CA ASP A 184 19.61 -6.08 10.23
C ASP A 184 20.64 -7.00 10.90
N LEU A 185 20.95 -8.10 10.27
CA LEU A 185 21.99 -9.02 10.72
C LEU A 185 23.35 -8.77 10.05
N SER A 186 23.53 -7.65 9.34
CA SER A 186 24.72 -7.38 8.54
C SER A 186 26.04 -7.35 9.35
N ALA A 187 25.98 -7.08 10.65
CA ALA A 187 27.14 -7.12 11.55
C ALA A 187 27.59 -8.54 11.92
N TYR A 188 26.79 -9.57 11.59
CA TYR A 188 27.02 -10.95 12.07
C TYR A 188 27.50 -11.91 10.97
N GLY A 189 27.94 -11.39 9.84
CA GLY A 189 28.58 -12.17 8.79
C GLY A 189 28.20 -11.73 7.38
N GLU A 190 29.11 -11.96 6.43
CA GLU A 190 28.96 -11.52 5.02
C GLU A 190 27.68 -12.05 4.36
N LYS A 191 27.24 -13.26 4.69
CA LYS A 191 26.00 -13.83 4.15
C LYS A 191 24.75 -13.04 4.54
N TYR A 192 24.79 -12.30 5.66
CA TYR A 192 23.68 -11.51 6.17
C TYR A 192 23.72 -10.03 5.76
N LYS A 193 24.69 -9.63 4.95
CA LYS A 193 24.94 -8.21 4.61
C LYS A 193 23.72 -7.45 4.10
N ASN A 194 22.81 -8.13 3.40
CA ASN A 194 21.60 -7.53 2.81
C ASN A 194 20.31 -7.90 3.59
N SER A 195 20.40 -8.50 4.77
CA SER A 195 19.23 -9.02 5.51
C SER A 195 18.21 -7.92 5.85
N ALA A 196 18.65 -6.70 6.11
CA ALA A 196 17.81 -5.53 6.38
C ALA A 196 16.96 -5.07 5.17
N ASN A 197 17.26 -5.56 3.97
CA ASN A 197 16.58 -5.17 2.72
C ASN A 197 16.03 -6.38 1.96
N ALA A 198 15.97 -7.55 2.60
CA ALA A 198 15.52 -8.79 1.97
C ALA A 198 14.10 -8.68 1.37
N GLY A 199 13.18 -7.94 2.02
CA GLY A 199 11.83 -7.70 1.49
C GLY A 199 11.82 -6.81 0.22
N ILE A 200 12.75 -5.86 0.11
CA ILE A 200 12.92 -5.07 -1.13
C ILE A 200 13.58 -5.91 -2.24
N MET A 201 14.51 -6.79 -1.87
CA MET A 201 15.11 -7.73 -2.83
C MET A 201 14.08 -8.69 -3.41
N ASP A 202 13.08 -9.11 -2.62
CA ASP A 202 11.96 -9.93 -3.10
C ASP A 202 11.12 -9.19 -4.15
N LEU A 203 10.84 -7.90 -3.93
CA LEU A 203 10.12 -7.07 -4.91
C LEU A 203 10.93 -6.92 -6.20
N VAL A 204 12.25 -6.71 -6.11
CA VAL A 204 13.12 -6.69 -7.29
C VAL A 204 13.07 -8.02 -8.04
N ALA A 205 13.18 -9.15 -7.33
CA ALA A 205 13.10 -10.48 -7.93
C ALA A 205 11.74 -10.74 -8.60
N SER A 206 10.64 -10.24 -8.03
CA SER A 206 9.32 -10.32 -8.65
C SER A 206 9.23 -9.51 -9.94
N LEU A 207 9.85 -8.33 -9.99
CA LEU A 207 9.92 -7.49 -11.19
C LEU A 207 10.83 -8.11 -12.27
N GLU A 208 11.92 -8.77 -11.88
CA GLU A 208 12.75 -9.57 -12.80
C GLU A 208 11.94 -10.72 -13.39
N TRP A 209 11.18 -11.45 -12.55
CA TRP A 209 10.27 -12.50 -13.03
C TRP A 209 9.23 -11.95 -14.01
N ILE A 210 8.64 -10.78 -13.73
CA ILE A 210 7.68 -10.10 -14.62
C ILE A 210 8.37 -9.75 -15.95
N ARG A 211 9.55 -9.15 -15.94
CA ARG A 211 10.32 -8.85 -17.15
C ARG A 211 10.50 -10.09 -18.03
N ASP A 212 10.86 -11.22 -17.42
CA ASP A 212 11.26 -12.44 -18.12
C ASP A 212 10.06 -13.28 -18.60
N ASN A 213 8.83 -13.07 -18.04
CA ASN A 213 7.70 -13.97 -18.28
C ASN A 213 6.39 -13.29 -18.71
N ILE A 214 6.23 -11.97 -18.55
CA ILE A 214 4.90 -11.34 -18.67
C ILE A 214 4.35 -11.31 -20.09
N GLU A 215 5.20 -11.47 -21.11
CA GLU A 215 4.76 -11.58 -22.51
C GLU A 215 3.87 -12.81 -22.75
N GLU A 216 4.11 -13.92 -22.04
CA GLU A 216 3.27 -15.12 -22.10
C GLU A 216 1.84 -14.86 -21.63
N PHE A 217 1.67 -13.79 -20.80
CA PHE A 217 0.38 -13.32 -20.29
C PHE A 217 -0.15 -12.10 -21.08
N GLY A 218 0.42 -11.83 -22.27
CA GLY A 218 0.02 -10.72 -23.15
C GLY A 218 0.42 -9.34 -22.64
N GLY A 219 1.33 -9.24 -21.67
CA GLY A 219 1.89 -7.99 -21.14
C GLY A 219 3.11 -7.50 -21.90
N ASP A 220 3.43 -6.23 -21.75
CA ASP A 220 4.65 -5.60 -22.29
C ASP A 220 5.67 -5.40 -21.16
N PRO A 221 6.80 -6.14 -21.14
CA PRO A 221 7.84 -5.96 -20.14
C PRO A 221 8.49 -4.58 -20.19
N ASN A 222 8.35 -3.84 -21.30
CA ASN A 222 8.83 -2.48 -21.47
C ASN A 222 7.79 -1.40 -21.11
N ASN A 223 6.63 -1.80 -20.59
CA ASN A 223 5.59 -0.89 -20.17
C ASN A 223 4.98 -1.30 -18.82
N VAL A 224 5.82 -1.39 -17.80
CA VAL A 224 5.48 -1.79 -16.43
C VAL A 224 5.29 -0.56 -15.56
N THR A 225 4.16 -0.49 -14.85
CA THR A 225 3.86 0.51 -13.82
C THR A 225 3.75 -0.18 -12.47
N ILE A 226 4.58 0.20 -11.51
CA ILE A 226 4.43 -0.23 -10.12
C ILE A 226 3.49 0.73 -9.39
N PHE A 227 2.56 0.20 -8.60
CA PHE A 227 1.65 1.03 -7.82
C PHE A 227 1.34 0.38 -6.47
N GLY A 228 1.05 1.19 -5.47
CA GLY A 228 0.77 0.70 -4.13
C GLY A 228 0.29 1.80 -3.20
N GLU A 229 -0.42 1.38 -2.16
CA GLU A 229 -1.02 2.26 -1.17
C GLU A 229 -0.35 2.07 0.18
N SER A 230 -0.29 3.16 0.99
CA SER A 230 0.31 3.14 2.33
C SER A 230 1.76 2.64 2.29
N GLY A 231 2.09 1.59 3.06
CA GLY A 231 3.38 0.91 2.97
C GLY A 231 3.73 0.42 1.56
N GLY A 232 2.74 0.10 0.72
CA GLY A 232 2.93 -0.23 -0.70
C GLY A 232 3.44 0.97 -1.50
N GLY A 233 2.87 2.14 -1.30
CA GLY A 233 3.34 3.38 -1.88
C GLY A 233 4.76 3.75 -1.43
N ALA A 234 5.09 3.52 -0.15
CA ALA A 234 6.45 3.70 0.37
C ALA A 234 7.44 2.73 -0.29
N LYS A 235 7.06 1.47 -0.50
CA LYS A 235 7.87 0.48 -1.22
C LYS A 235 8.07 0.86 -2.69
N VAL A 236 7.05 1.43 -3.35
CA VAL A 236 7.16 2.00 -4.70
C VAL A 236 8.23 3.09 -4.74
N LEU A 237 8.19 4.06 -3.81
CA LEU A 237 9.21 5.11 -3.72
C LEU A 237 10.60 4.55 -3.42
N THR A 238 10.69 3.52 -2.57
CA THR A 238 11.95 2.83 -2.26
C THR A 238 12.53 2.14 -3.50
N LEU A 239 11.71 1.44 -4.29
CA LEU A 239 12.14 0.83 -5.55
C LEU A 239 12.65 1.87 -6.56
N MET A 240 12.06 3.06 -6.60
CA MET A 240 12.53 4.17 -7.44
C MET A 240 13.94 4.64 -7.06
N ALA A 241 14.41 4.37 -5.84
CA ALA A 241 15.74 4.71 -5.35
C ALA A 241 16.71 3.49 -5.31
N THR A 242 16.21 2.29 -5.63
CA THR A 242 17.00 1.04 -5.55
C THR A 242 17.68 0.75 -6.88
N PRO A 243 19.02 0.77 -6.99
CA PRO A 243 19.73 0.57 -8.26
C PRO A 243 19.40 -0.75 -8.96
N ALA A 244 19.20 -1.84 -8.21
CA ALA A 244 18.82 -3.14 -8.75
C ALA A 244 17.45 -3.16 -9.43
N ALA A 245 16.56 -2.21 -9.13
CA ALA A 245 15.25 -2.08 -9.74
C ALA A 245 15.26 -1.26 -11.05
N LYS A 246 16.40 -0.66 -11.41
CA LYS A 246 16.51 0.19 -12.60
C LYS A 246 16.18 -0.58 -13.88
N GLY A 247 15.24 -0.05 -14.65
CA GLY A 247 14.79 -0.64 -15.92
C GLY A 247 13.80 -1.80 -15.78
N LEU A 248 13.41 -2.19 -14.56
CA LEU A 248 12.39 -3.21 -14.32
C LEU A 248 10.97 -2.63 -14.31
N PHE A 249 10.83 -1.32 -14.20
CA PHE A 249 9.58 -0.60 -14.32
C PHE A 249 9.81 0.77 -14.99
N HIS A 250 8.74 1.36 -15.52
CA HIS A 250 8.77 2.53 -16.40
C HIS A 250 7.92 3.69 -15.89
N LYS A 251 7.03 3.43 -14.93
CA LYS A 251 6.16 4.42 -14.28
C LYS A 251 5.87 3.97 -12.86
N ALA A 252 5.53 4.92 -12.00
CA ALA A 252 5.25 4.67 -10.60
C ALA A 252 4.01 5.43 -10.12
N ILE A 253 3.20 4.79 -9.25
CA ILE A 253 2.07 5.43 -8.56
C ILE A 253 2.23 5.16 -7.07
N SER A 254 2.31 6.21 -6.26
CA SER A 254 2.38 6.13 -4.81
C SER A 254 1.11 6.73 -4.21
N GLU A 255 0.29 5.87 -3.62
CA GLU A 255 -0.98 6.23 -2.99
C GLU A 255 -0.74 6.28 -1.47
N SER A 256 -0.83 7.46 -0.86
CA SER A 256 -0.65 7.65 0.59
C SER A 256 0.66 7.06 1.16
N GLY A 257 1.73 7.02 0.34
CA GLY A 257 2.96 6.29 0.66
C GLY A 257 4.14 7.14 1.12
N ALA A 258 4.06 8.47 1.02
CA ALA A 258 5.15 9.37 1.38
C ALA A 258 5.11 9.69 2.88
N VAL A 259 5.56 8.76 3.75
CA VAL A 259 5.47 8.91 5.21
C VAL A 259 6.82 8.80 5.87
N GLU A 260 7.30 9.92 6.42
CA GLU A 260 8.43 9.97 7.35
C GLU A 260 7.95 9.61 8.77
N LYS A 261 8.79 9.02 9.60
CA LYS A 261 8.55 8.77 11.03
C LYS A 261 7.40 7.80 11.40
N MET A 262 6.79 7.12 10.43
CA MET A 262 5.83 6.04 10.70
C MET A 262 6.44 4.63 10.60
N GLY A 263 7.78 4.51 10.58
CA GLY A 263 8.44 3.26 10.27
C GLY A 263 8.40 2.89 8.79
N MET A 264 7.88 3.76 7.93
CA MET A 264 7.89 3.59 6.48
C MET A 264 9.07 4.29 5.80
N THR A 265 9.88 5.01 6.56
CA THR A 265 11.16 5.58 6.13
C THR A 265 12.31 4.69 6.49
N LEU A 266 13.44 4.90 5.82
CA LEU A 266 14.68 4.19 6.09
C LEU A 266 15.14 4.44 7.53
N LEU A 267 15.44 3.37 8.28
CA LEU A 267 15.90 3.47 9.66
C LEU A 267 17.39 3.78 9.74
N PRO A 268 17.81 4.64 10.70
CA PRO A 268 19.22 4.85 10.98
C PRO A 268 19.91 3.54 11.41
N GLU A 269 21.15 3.36 10.98
CA GLU A 269 21.94 2.16 11.28
C GLU A 269 22.02 1.85 12.78
N LYS A 270 22.13 2.90 13.63
CA LYS A 270 22.13 2.75 15.08
C LYS A 270 20.87 2.05 15.60
N ALA A 271 19.70 2.35 15.04
CA ALA A 271 18.45 1.72 15.44
C ALA A 271 18.37 0.27 14.95
N THR A 272 18.69 0.02 13.68
CA THR A 272 18.62 -1.33 13.10
C THR A 272 19.58 -2.28 13.78
N ARG A 273 20.82 -1.85 14.09
CA ARG A 273 21.80 -2.62 14.85
C ARG A 273 21.32 -2.95 16.26
N ARG A 274 20.73 -1.97 16.97
CA ARG A 274 20.23 -2.20 18.33
C ARG A 274 19.08 -3.19 18.37
N VAL A 275 18.16 -3.12 17.39
CA VAL A 275 17.10 -4.12 17.23
C VAL A 275 17.68 -5.51 17.03
N ALA A 276 18.71 -5.65 16.19
CA ALA A 276 19.36 -6.94 15.96
C ALA A 276 20.05 -7.49 17.22
N GLU A 277 20.83 -6.66 17.94
CA GLU A 277 21.48 -7.02 19.20
C GLU A 277 20.46 -7.55 20.21
N LEU A 278 19.41 -6.76 20.50
CA LEU A 278 18.38 -7.14 21.46
C LEU A 278 17.61 -8.39 21.01
N THR A 279 17.40 -8.56 19.71
CA THR A 279 16.77 -9.78 19.16
C THR A 279 17.60 -11.01 19.48
N LEU A 280 18.92 -10.95 19.25
CA LEU A 280 19.81 -12.06 19.55
C LEU A 280 19.91 -12.33 21.07
N GLU A 281 19.99 -11.29 21.89
CA GLU A 281 19.95 -11.40 23.36
C GLU A 281 18.66 -12.12 23.82
N ASN A 282 17.49 -11.71 23.30
CA ASN A 282 16.19 -12.32 23.63
C ASN A 282 16.08 -13.79 23.20
N LEU A 283 16.85 -14.18 22.18
CA LEU A 283 16.89 -15.56 21.68
C LEU A 283 17.99 -16.40 22.33
N GLY A 284 18.88 -15.82 23.15
CA GLY A 284 20.05 -16.48 23.70
C GLY A 284 21.13 -16.76 22.64
N LEU A 285 21.17 -15.94 21.60
CA LEU A 285 22.12 -16.06 20.48
C LEU A 285 23.19 -14.96 20.55
N ASN A 286 24.29 -15.19 19.86
CA ASN A 286 25.40 -14.24 19.70
C ASN A 286 26.13 -14.47 18.37
N ALA A 287 27.18 -13.73 18.10
CA ALA A 287 27.94 -13.84 16.85
C ALA A 287 28.50 -15.25 16.57
N SER A 288 28.84 -16.03 17.61
CA SER A 288 29.43 -17.38 17.42
C SER A 288 28.41 -18.46 17.01
N ASN A 289 27.12 -18.23 17.30
CA ASN A 289 26.04 -19.17 16.99
C ASN A 289 24.88 -18.53 16.21
N ILE A 290 25.14 -17.44 15.50
CA ILE A 290 24.13 -16.67 14.75
C ILE A 290 23.30 -17.55 13.81
N ASP A 291 23.88 -18.58 13.22
CA ASP A 291 23.21 -19.43 12.26
C ASP A 291 22.05 -20.25 12.85
N GLU A 292 21.99 -20.41 14.16
CA GLU A 292 20.85 -21.04 14.81
C GLU A 292 19.57 -20.21 14.66
N ILE A 293 19.63 -18.91 14.34
CA ILE A 293 18.46 -18.06 14.05
C ILE A 293 17.61 -18.61 12.89
N GLN A 294 18.24 -19.32 11.95
CA GLN A 294 17.56 -19.98 10.83
C GLN A 294 16.57 -21.05 11.29
N LYS A 295 16.78 -21.66 12.47
CA LYS A 295 16.00 -22.78 13.00
C LYS A 295 14.99 -22.34 14.07
N ILE A 296 15.05 -21.10 14.53
CA ILE A 296 14.13 -20.59 15.56
C ILE A 296 12.68 -20.65 15.05
N PRO A 297 11.73 -21.22 15.81
CA PRO A 297 10.31 -21.13 15.44
C PRO A 297 9.86 -19.70 15.22
N TYR A 298 9.04 -19.46 14.18
CA TYR A 298 8.66 -18.12 13.76
C TYR A 298 8.05 -17.28 14.90
N GLU A 299 7.15 -17.86 15.68
CA GLU A 299 6.49 -17.17 16.81
C GLU A 299 7.51 -16.71 17.86
N LYS A 300 8.55 -17.52 18.12
CA LYS A 300 9.63 -17.15 19.06
C LYS A 300 10.50 -16.03 18.50
N LEU A 301 10.77 -16.06 17.19
CA LEU A 301 11.48 -14.98 16.51
C LEU A 301 10.67 -13.68 16.58
N MET A 302 9.38 -13.72 16.29
CA MET A 302 8.49 -12.55 16.35
C MET A 302 8.44 -11.95 17.76
N ASP A 303 8.21 -12.75 18.81
CA ASP A 303 8.20 -12.26 20.19
C ASP A 303 9.53 -11.57 20.55
N ALA A 304 10.66 -12.16 20.16
CA ALA A 304 11.99 -11.60 20.43
C ALA A 304 12.21 -10.28 19.71
N THR A 305 11.76 -10.17 18.45
CA THR A 305 11.94 -8.96 17.65
C THR A 305 10.97 -7.84 18.03
N GLU A 306 9.73 -8.15 18.42
CA GLU A 306 8.78 -7.16 18.93
C GLU A 306 9.27 -6.52 20.23
N LYS A 307 9.82 -7.33 21.16
CA LYS A 307 10.46 -6.82 22.37
C LYS A 307 11.68 -5.94 22.05
N ALA A 308 12.48 -6.33 21.06
CA ALA A 308 13.65 -5.58 20.61
C ALA A 308 13.26 -4.22 20.00
N LEU A 309 12.23 -4.18 19.16
CA LEU A 309 11.69 -2.93 18.60
C LEU A 309 11.20 -1.98 19.69
N ALA A 310 10.37 -2.48 20.61
CA ALA A 310 9.83 -1.70 21.71
C ALA A 310 10.95 -1.12 22.62
N LYS A 311 11.92 -1.95 22.97
CA LYS A 311 13.06 -1.53 23.80
C LYS A 311 13.96 -0.52 23.10
N THR A 312 14.25 -0.73 21.81
CA THR A 312 15.03 0.24 21.01
C THR A 312 14.31 1.58 20.89
N ALA A 313 12.98 1.56 20.68
CA ALA A 313 12.18 2.78 20.62
C ALA A 313 12.25 3.56 21.94
N GLU A 314 12.14 2.87 23.07
CA GLU A 314 12.26 3.46 24.42
C GLU A 314 13.66 4.06 24.64
N GLU A 315 14.74 3.29 24.38
CA GLU A 315 16.13 3.70 24.58
C GLU A 315 16.55 4.88 23.71
N GLN A 316 16.04 4.96 22.48
CA GLN A 316 16.45 5.97 21.49
C GLN A 316 15.39 7.07 21.27
N GLY A 317 14.28 7.04 22.02
CA GLY A 317 13.25 8.08 21.99
C GLY A 317 12.37 8.10 20.73
N TYR A 318 12.29 6.97 20.00
CA TYR A 318 11.37 6.87 18.85
C TYR A 318 9.92 6.82 19.32
N LYS A 319 9.08 7.56 18.60
CA LYS A 319 7.64 7.59 18.86
C LYS A 319 6.88 7.22 17.59
N ASN A 320 5.89 6.36 17.74
CA ASN A 320 4.94 6.10 16.68
C ASN A 320 4.14 7.38 16.40
N VAL A 321 4.10 7.79 15.15
CA VAL A 321 3.53 9.07 14.73
C VAL A 321 2.01 9.13 14.90
N LEU A 322 1.32 7.98 14.79
CA LEU A 322 -0.13 7.90 14.97
C LEU A 322 -0.55 7.95 16.43
N THR A 323 0.23 7.33 17.32
CA THR A 323 -0.16 7.19 18.73
C THR A 323 0.59 8.14 19.67
N GLY A 324 1.74 8.68 19.23
CA GLY A 324 2.64 9.47 20.06
C GLY A 324 3.35 8.67 21.17
N GLN A 325 3.10 7.35 21.26
CA GLN A 325 3.73 6.46 22.23
C GLN A 325 5.10 5.99 21.74
N PRO A 326 6.00 5.55 22.63
CA PRO A 326 7.22 4.89 22.21
C PRO A 326 6.90 3.74 21.25
N GLY A 327 7.56 3.73 20.10
CA GLY A 327 7.30 2.73 19.07
C GLY A 327 8.24 2.89 17.88
N LEU A 328 8.64 1.77 17.32
CA LEU A 328 9.46 1.66 16.13
C LEU A 328 8.87 0.57 15.25
N ASP A 329 8.70 0.87 13.97
CA ASP A 329 8.20 -0.08 12.98
C ASP A 329 9.35 -0.62 12.12
N TRP A 330 9.08 -1.72 11.43
CA TRP A 330 10.00 -2.25 10.44
C TRP A 330 10.11 -1.30 9.25
N ALA A 331 11.32 -1.15 8.75
CA ALA A 331 11.63 -0.39 7.54
C ALA A 331 12.94 -0.89 6.92
N PRO A 332 13.18 -0.64 5.62
CA PRO A 332 14.46 -0.90 5.00
C PRO A 332 15.56 0.01 5.57
N LYS A 333 16.80 -0.35 5.34
CA LYS A 333 18.01 0.36 5.79
C LYS A 333 18.76 0.95 4.59
N LEU A 334 19.40 2.10 4.78
CA LEU A 334 20.42 2.58 3.84
C LEU A 334 21.66 1.70 3.92
N ASP A 335 22.04 1.14 2.79
CA ASP A 335 23.25 0.34 2.61
C ASP A 335 23.71 0.34 1.14
N SER A 336 24.56 -0.60 0.76
CA SER A 336 24.99 -0.72 -0.65
C SER A 336 23.85 -1.12 -1.61
N TYR A 337 22.77 -1.71 -1.12
CA TYR A 337 21.60 -2.10 -1.91
C TYR A 337 20.61 -0.93 -2.12
N ILE A 338 20.43 -0.11 -1.09
CA ILE A 338 19.64 1.13 -1.11
C ILE A 338 20.58 2.29 -0.69
N PRO A 339 21.35 2.85 -1.61
CA PRO A 339 22.44 3.78 -1.26
C PRO A 339 21.99 5.21 -0.96
N VAL A 340 20.73 5.55 -1.27
CA VAL A 340 20.18 6.89 -1.08
C VAL A 340 18.76 6.81 -0.56
N GLU A 341 18.36 7.79 0.24
CA GLU A 341 16.96 7.96 0.64
C GLU A 341 16.08 8.19 -0.60
N PRO A 342 14.92 7.52 -0.70
CA PRO A 342 13.96 7.78 -1.77
C PRO A 342 13.52 9.24 -1.82
N VAL A 343 13.23 9.80 -0.64
CA VAL A 343 12.76 11.17 -0.43
C VAL A 343 13.54 11.78 0.74
N GLY A 344 14.69 12.34 0.47
CA GLY A 344 15.53 13.04 1.45
C GLY A 344 15.46 14.56 1.28
N GLU A 345 16.62 15.21 1.24
CA GLU A 345 16.74 16.62 0.84
C GLU A 345 16.48 16.82 -0.67
N LYS A 346 16.74 15.78 -1.45
CA LYS A 346 16.49 15.70 -2.90
C LYS A 346 15.79 14.38 -3.20
N TYR A 347 15.09 14.35 -4.32
CA TYR A 347 14.56 13.10 -4.84
C TYR A 347 15.68 12.29 -5.50
N SER A 348 15.62 10.94 -5.43
CA SER A 348 16.64 10.07 -6.03
C SER A 348 16.84 10.34 -7.52
N GLU A 349 18.08 10.60 -7.95
CA GLU A 349 18.40 10.90 -9.35
C GLU A 349 18.04 9.75 -10.30
N GLN A 350 18.11 8.51 -9.83
CA GLN A 350 17.73 7.34 -10.61
C GLN A 350 16.29 7.40 -11.13
N SER A 351 15.40 8.07 -10.39
CA SER A 351 13.98 8.18 -10.72
C SER A 351 13.63 9.37 -11.61
N ARG A 352 14.63 10.16 -12.02
CA ARG A 352 14.42 11.41 -12.77
C ARG A 352 13.51 11.23 -13.99
N ASP A 353 13.75 10.19 -14.78
CA ASP A 353 13.05 9.95 -16.03
C ASP A 353 11.84 8.99 -15.90
N ILE A 354 11.42 8.71 -14.66
CA ILE A 354 10.25 7.88 -14.37
C ILE A 354 9.07 8.79 -13.99
N PRO A 355 7.97 8.80 -14.79
CA PRO A 355 6.74 9.50 -14.43
C PRO A 355 6.19 9.00 -13.10
N LEU A 356 5.70 9.94 -12.28
CA LEU A 356 5.11 9.66 -10.97
C LEU A 356 3.69 10.22 -10.88
N LEU A 357 2.75 9.39 -10.43
CA LEU A 357 1.44 9.81 -9.94
C LEU A 357 1.44 9.62 -8.43
N ILE A 358 1.11 10.66 -7.66
CA ILE A 358 1.20 10.61 -6.20
C ILE A 358 0.07 11.40 -5.55
N GLY A 359 -0.49 10.86 -4.48
CA GLY A 359 -1.56 11.55 -3.75
C GLY A 359 -1.87 10.94 -2.41
N THR A 360 -2.89 11.51 -1.75
CA THR A 360 -3.39 11.10 -0.44
C THR A 360 -4.92 11.21 -0.42
N ASN A 361 -5.52 10.59 0.59
CA ASN A 361 -6.89 10.87 0.97
C ASN A 361 -6.97 12.16 1.80
N LEU A 362 -8.12 12.83 1.82
CA LEU A 362 -8.27 14.09 2.55
C LEU A 362 -8.17 13.90 4.07
N THR A 363 -8.69 12.79 4.58
CA THR A 363 -8.81 12.60 6.04
C THR A 363 -8.00 11.43 6.58
N GLU A 364 -7.47 10.55 5.75
CA GLU A 364 -6.53 9.48 6.09
C GLU A 364 -6.81 8.83 7.46
N TRP A 365 -5.80 8.82 8.33
CA TRP A 365 -5.86 8.25 9.67
C TRP A 365 -6.75 9.04 10.65
N GLU A 366 -7.05 10.31 10.37
CA GLU A 366 -7.88 11.15 11.25
C GLU A 366 -9.32 10.61 11.39
N THR A 367 -9.84 9.94 10.37
CA THR A 367 -11.19 9.34 10.39
C THR A 367 -11.22 7.82 10.53
N MET A 368 -10.07 7.14 10.50
CA MET A 368 -9.99 5.70 10.78
C MET A 368 -10.62 5.28 12.13
N PRO A 369 -10.52 6.05 13.23
CA PRO A 369 -11.21 5.70 14.47
C PRO A 369 -12.71 5.53 14.30
N PHE A 370 -13.38 6.29 13.43
CA PHE A 370 -14.81 6.13 13.15
C PHE A 370 -15.08 4.79 12.45
N VAL A 371 -14.22 4.40 11.52
CA VAL A 371 -14.35 3.14 10.76
C VAL A 371 -14.10 1.92 11.65
N LEU A 372 -13.15 2.02 12.60
CA LEU A 372 -12.68 0.89 13.40
C LEU A 372 -13.41 0.72 14.75
N SER A 373 -14.09 1.75 15.28
CA SER A 373 -14.49 1.80 16.68
C SER A 373 -15.86 1.22 17.01
N ASN A 374 -16.62 0.71 16.04
CA ASN A 374 -17.98 0.18 16.27
C ASN A 374 -18.86 1.11 17.16
N ASN A 375 -19.02 2.37 16.76
CA ASN A 375 -19.86 3.40 17.43
C ASN A 375 -19.37 3.87 18.82
N LYS A 376 -18.11 3.71 19.17
CA LYS A 376 -17.55 4.24 20.43
C LYS A 376 -16.96 5.64 20.30
N VAL A 377 -17.03 6.27 19.12
CA VAL A 377 -16.51 7.61 18.85
C VAL A 377 -17.65 8.60 18.83
N GLU A 378 -17.42 9.79 19.39
CA GLU A 378 -18.38 10.89 19.42
C GLU A 378 -18.80 11.30 18.00
N ASN A 379 -20.10 11.45 17.75
CA ASN A 379 -20.61 11.77 16.42
C ASN A 379 -20.34 13.24 16.07
N LYS A 380 -19.35 13.47 15.20
CA LYS A 380 -18.99 14.82 14.75
C LYS A 380 -20.13 15.60 14.11
N ASN A 381 -21.13 14.90 13.55
CA ASN A 381 -22.26 15.54 12.87
C ASN A 381 -23.26 16.21 13.85
N THR A 382 -23.15 15.92 15.15
CA THR A 382 -23.99 16.51 16.20
C THR A 382 -23.35 17.72 16.90
N PHE A 383 -22.09 18.06 16.58
CA PHE A 383 -21.40 19.16 17.24
C PHE A 383 -22.01 20.51 16.89
N THR A 384 -22.29 21.31 17.91
CA THR A 384 -22.67 22.72 17.77
C THR A 384 -21.48 23.57 17.32
N ASN A 385 -21.74 24.76 16.79
CA ASN A 385 -20.67 25.69 16.42
C ASN A 385 -19.75 26.05 17.59
N THR A 386 -20.29 26.11 18.82
CA THR A 386 -19.50 26.35 20.03
C THR A 386 -18.57 25.20 20.34
N GLU A 387 -19.05 23.97 20.24
CA GLU A 387 -18.23 22.77 20.42
C GLU A 387 -17.16 22.63 19.35
N ILE A 388 -17.50 22.91 18.09
CA ILE A 388 -16.52 22.93 16.99
C ILE A 388 -15.39 23.92 17.29
N LYS A 389 -15.71 25.17 17.66
CA LYS A 389 -14.70 26.18 18.01
C LYS A 389 -13.84 25.72 19.19
N LYS A 390 -14.45 25.15 20.23
CA LYS A 390 -13.72 24.61 21.39
C LYS A 390 -12.75 23.51 20.97
N LYS A 391 -13.22 22.51 20.20
CA LYS A 391 -12.38 21.41 19.72
C LYS A 391 -11.25 21.88 18.80
N MET A 392 -11.51 22.87 17.93
CA MET A 392 -10.48 23.51 17.11
C MET A 392 -9.42 24.20 17.96
N GLN A 393 -9.83 24.93 19.00
CA GLN A 393 -8.90 25.57 19.94
C GLN A 393 -8.08 24.53 20.74
N GLU A 394 -8.73 23.45 21.18
CA GLU A 394 -8.05 22.34 21.90
C GLU A 394 -7.01 21.63 21.01
N LYS A 395 -7.32 21.42 19.73
CA LYS A 395 -6.44 20.71 18.79
C LYS A 395 -5.30 21.60 18.24
N TYR A 396 -5.59 22.86 17.93
CA TYR A 396 -4.69 23.71 17.15
C TYR A 396 -4.20 24.97 17.88
N GLY A 397 -4.72 25.24 19.10
CA GLY A 397 -4.35 26.42 19.89
C GLY A 397 -4.61 27.73 19.11
N ASP A 398 -3.68 28.68 19.18
CA ASP A 398 -3.80 30.01 18.56
C ASP A 398 -3.96 29.97 17.02
N ARG A 399 -3.68 28.83 16.38
CA ARG A 399 -3.84 28.65 14.93
C ARG A 399 -5.26 28.27 14.51
N ALA A 400 -6.14 27.95 15.45
CA ALA A 400 -7.47 27.39 15.19
C ALA A 400 -8.32 28.25 14.23
N GLU A 401 -8.35 29.57 14.43
CA GLU A 401 -9.12 30.49 13.58
C GLU A 401 -8.53 30.59 12.16
N ALA A 402 -7.21 30.69 12.04
CA ALA A 402 -6.53 30.73 10.75
C ALA A 402 -6.73 29.41 9.97
N ILE A 403 -6.67 28.26 10.65
CA ILE A 403 -6.94 26.94 10.05
C ILE A 403 -8.39 26.87 9.57
N ALA A 404 -9.37 27.26 10.38
CA ALA A 404 -10.78 27.26 9.98
C ALA A 404 -11.01 28.15 8.73
N LYS A 405 -10.38 29.29 8.65
CA LYS A 405 -10.44 30.22 7.50
C LYS A 405 -9.83 29.62 6.24
N GLU A 406 -8.61 29.11 6.32
CA GLU A 406 -7.93 28.50 5.15
C GLU A 406 -8.59 27.18 4.73
N PHE A 407 -9.13 26.39 5.67
CA PHE A 407 -9.94 25.23 5.35
C PHE A 407 -11.19 25.60 4.56
N LYS A 408 -11.95 26.61 5.01
CA LYS A 408 -13.15 27.08 4.29
C LYS A 408 -12.83 27.62 2.90
N LYS A 409 -11.67 28.20 2.71
CA LYS A 409 -11.19 28.68 1.40
C LYS A 409 -10.82 27.50 0.49
N ALA A 410 -10.11 26.50 1.03
CA ALA A 410 -9.71 25.31 0.28
C ALA A 410 -10.91 24.41 -0.04
N TYR A 411 -11.81 24.20 0.90
CA TYR A 411 -12.95 23.27 0.82
C TYR A 411 -14.27 23.98 1.14
N PRO A 412 -14.75 24.89 0.26
CA PRO A 412 -15.91 25.75 0.54
C PRO A 412 -17.23 24.98 0.75
N GLU A 413 -17.36 23.77 0.15
CA GLU A 413 -18.58 22.95 0.26
C GLU A 413 -18.61 22.08 1.53
N ARG A 414 -17.47 21.96 2.25
CA ARG A 414 -17.38 21.11 3.44
C ARG A 414 -17.88 21.78 4.70
N LYS A 415 -18.32 20.95 5.65
CA LYS A 415 -18.75 21.43 6.97
C LYS A 415 -17.56 21.96 7.77
N ALA A 416 -17.79 22.97 8.62
CA ALA A 416 -16.72 23.53 9.46
C ALA A 416 -16.03 22.50 10.36
N VAL A 417 -16.79 21.52 10.86
CA VAL A 417 -16.28 20.44 11.71
C VAL A 417 -15.23 19.58 10.99
N ASP A 418 -15.27 19.48 9.68
CA ASP A 418 -14.36 18.65 8.91
C ASP A 418 -12.91 19.17 8.94
N ALA A 419 -12.71 20.44 9.28
CA ALA A 419 -11.39 21.01 9.53
C ALA A 419 -10.62 20.30 10.65
N LEU A 420 -11.31 19.62 11.56
CA LEU A 420 -10.71 18.79 12.62
C LEU A 420 -10.06 17.51 12.09
N TYR A 421 -10.43 17.07 10.89
CA TYR A 421 -10.10 15.75 10.37
C TYR A 421 -9.26 15.79 9.08
N VAL A 422 -8.76 16.97 8.70
CA VAL A 422 -7.84 17.07 7.55
C VAL A 422 -6.52 16.41 7.89
N ASP A 423 -6.06 15.50 7.04
CA ASP A 423 -4.76 14.87 7.21
C ASP A 423 -3.62 15.89 7.02
N ALA A 424 -2.76 15.97 7.99
CA ALA A 424 -1.52 16.72 7.91
C ALA A 424 -0.28 15.82 7.97
N LEU A 425 -0.47 14.52 8.20
CA LEU A 425 0.63 13.57 8.33
C LEU A 425 1.18 13.15 6.97
N LEU A 426 0.32 12.57 6.12
CA LEU A 426 0.71 12.07 4.80
C LEU A 426 0.75 13.20 3.76
N ARG A 427 -0.20 14.12 3.83
CA ARG A 427 -0.34 15.21 2.86
C ARG A 427 0.88 16.11 2.78
N LYS A 428 1.45 16.55 3.93
CA LYS A 428 2.65 17.40 3.93
C LYS A 428 3.84 16.74 3.23
N GLN A 429 4.03 15.45 3.46
CA GLN A 429 5.14 14.69 2.88
C GLN A 429 4.93 14.41 1.40
N THR A 430 3.67 14.15 1.01
CA THR A 430 3.29 14.03 -0.39
C THR A 430 3.55 15.33 -1.16
N LEU A 431 3.26 16.49 -0.57
CA LEU A 431 3.60 17.79 -1.16
C LEU A 431 5.10 17.95 -1.35
N LYS A 432 5.90 17.65 -0.31
CA LYS A 432 7.38 17.69 -0.39
C LYS A 432 7.90 16.76 -1.49
N THR A 433 7.46 15.51 -1.48
CA THR A 433 7.86 14.51 -2.49
C THR A 433 7.52 14.99 -3.91
N THR A 434 6.31 15.53 -4.09
CA THR A 434 5.85 16.07 -5.39
C THR A 434 6.72 17.22 -5.87
N ARG A 435 7.07 18.15 -4.98
CA ARG A 435 7.97 19.28 -5.28
C ARG A 435 9.36 18.80 -5.67
N LEU A 436 9.97 17.96 -4.83
CA LEU A 436 11.31 17.42 -5.09
C LEU A 436 11.37 16.65 -6.41
N LYS A 437 10.31 15.89 -6.75
CA LYS A 437 10.21 15.18 -8.03
C LYS A 437 10.10 16.16 -9.21
N ALA A 438 9.28 17.19 -9.07
CA ALA A 438 9.12 18.22 -10.10
C ALA A 438 10.42 19.01 -10.34
N ASP A 439 11.17 19.31 -9.28
CA ASP A 439 12.42 20.06 -9.34
C ASP A 439 13.57 19.29 -10.03
N GLN A 440 13.43 17.98 -10.23
CA GLN A 440 14.36 17.21 -11.08
C GLN A 440 14.32 17.62 -12.56
N ASN A 441 13.26 18.31 -13.01
CA ASN A 441 13.04 18.70 -14.41
C ASN A 441 13.19 17.53 -15.40
N GLY A 442 12.76 16.34 -14.98
CA GLY A 442 12.71 15.10 -15.75
C GLY A 442 11.29 14.71 -16.17
N ALA A 443 10.94 13.45 -16.00
CA ALA A 443 9.59 12.96 -16.27
C ALA A 443 8.53 13.63 -15.40
N PRO A 444 7.28 13.79 -15.89
CA PRO A 444 6.23 14.52 -15.19
C PRO A 444 5.83 13.84 -13.87
N VAL A 445 5.42 14.67 -12.92
CA VAL A 445 4.71 14.25 -11.71
C VAL A 445 3.30 14.83 -11.70
N TYR A 446 2.32 13.99 -11.32
CA TYR A 446 0.94 14.38 -11.14
C TYR A 446 0.52 14.17 -9.69
N SER A 447 -0.19 15.15 -9.11
CA SER A 447 -0.62 15.08 -7.71
C SER A 447 -2.14 15.05 -7.59
N TYR A 448 -2.67 14.24 -6.63
CA TYR A 448 -4.09 14.19 -6.34
C TYR A 448 -4.40 14.24 -4.84
N ILE A 449 -5.65 14.55 -4.53
CA ILE A 449 -6.32 14.31 -3.24
C ILE A 449 -7.60 13.55 -3.55
N PHE A 450 -7.80 12.42 -2.89
CA PHE A 450 -9.08 11.70 -2.89
C PHE A 450 -9.93 12.24 -1.75
N ALA A 451 -11.05 12.87 -2.07
CA ALA A 451 -11.86 13.64 -1.12
C ALA A 451 -13.33 13.18 -1.07
N TRP A 452 -13.67 12.08 -1.72
CA TRP A 452 -15.02 11.55 -1.73
C TRP A 452 -15.48 11.09 -0.34
N ASP A 453 -16.63 11.60 0.11
CA ASP A 453 -17.17 11.26 1.41
C ASP A 453 -17.87 9.90 1.39
N ASN A 454 -17.24 8.93 2.04
CA ASN A 454 -17.80 7.62 2.27
C ASN A 454 -18.98 7.71 3.25
N PRO A 455 -20.17 7.14 2.92
CA PRO A 455 -21.37 7.24 3.77
C PRO A 455 -21.31 6.37 5.04
N MET A 456 -20.31 5.51 5.20
CA MET A 456 -20.17 4.68 6.40
C MET A 456 -20.21 5.53 7.67
N VAL A 457 -20.76 4.94 8.73
CA VAL A 457 -20.85 5.56 10.06
C VAL A 457 -21.48 6.95 9.98
N GLU A 458 -22.64 7.05 9.33
CA GLU A 458 -23.38 8.32 9.13
C GLU A 458 -22.54 9.41 8.40
N GLY A 459 -21.63 9.01 7.50
CA GLY A 459 -20.74 9.90 6.78
C GLY A 459 -19.52 10.39 7.58
N MET A 460 -19.32 9.88 8.80
CA MET A 460 -18.14 10.22 9.59
C MET A 460 -16.85 9.60 9.05
N ALA A 461 -16.95 8.52 8.27
CA ALA A 461 -15.79 7.86 7.66
C ALA A 461 -15.04 8.78 6.70
N MET A 462 -15.74 9.66 6.00
CA MET A 462 -15.17 10.57 5.00
C MET A 462 -14.24 9.82 4.03
N SER A 463 -13.12 10.41 3.62
CA SER A 463 -12.09 9.76 2.82
C SER A 463 -10.96 9.23 3.72
N PHE A 464 -11.26 8.17 4.47
CA PHE A 464 -10.32 7.53 5.39
C PHE A 464 -9.16 6.83 4.64
N HIS A 465 -8.13 6.45 5.37
CA HIS A 465 -6.98 5.71 4.83
C HIS A 465 -7.43 4.45 4.08
N THR A 466 -6.98 4.23 2.86
CA THR A 466 -7.37 3.15 1.93
C THR A 466 -8.70 3.36 1.17
N ALA A 467 -9.40 4.48 1.39
CA ALA A 467 -10.75 4.68 0.83
C ALA A 467 -10.78 4.73 -0.71
N GLU A 468 -9.69 5.11 -1.36
CA GLU A 468 -9.58 5.21 -2.82
C GLU A 468 -9.37 3.87 -3.52
N ILE A 469 -8.86 2.84 -2.84
CA ILE A 469 -8.43 1.57 -3.47
C ILE A 469 -9.55 0.92 -4.29
N PRO A 470 -10.79 0.77 -3.80
CA PRO A 470 -11.87 0.19 -4.61
C PRO A 470 -12.18 1.01 -5.88
N PHE A 471 -11.93 2.31 -5.86
CA PHE A 471 -12.09 3.19 -7.03
C PHE A 471 -10.96 3.00 -8.04
N VAL A 472 -9.74 2.81 -7.56
CA VAL A 472 -8.56 2.51 -8.39
C VAL A 472 -8.72 1.17 -9.11
N PHE A 473 -9.07 0.12 -8.37
CA PHE A 473 -9.29 -1.23 -8.92
C PHE A 473 -10.63 -1.39 -9.66
N ASN A 474 -11.51 -0.39 -9.62
CA ASN A 474 -12.89 -0.48 -10.15
C ASN A 474 -13.71 -1.59 -9.47
N ASN A 475 -13.51 -1.79 -8.18
CA ASN A 475 -14.08 -2.85 -7.34
C ASN A 475 -15.20 -2.34 -6.42
N ILE A 476 -16.02 -1.40 -6.89
CA ILE A 476 -17.16 -0.87 -6.13
C ILE A 476 -18.17 -1.97 -5.78
N ASP A 477 -18.31 -2.98 -6.66
CA ASP A 477 -19.15 -4.16 -6.44
C ASP A 477 -18.76 -4.95 -5.17
N LYS A 478 -17.53 -4.82 -4.67
CA LYS A 478 -17.06 -5.46 -3.45
C LYS A 478 -17.46 -4.72 -2.17
N ILE A 479 -17.86 -3.46 -2.28
CA ILE A 479 -18.16 -2.59 -1.16
C ILE A 479 -19.57 -1.98 -1.17
N GLU A 480 -20.45 -2.39 -2.09
CA GLU A 480 -21.83 -1.83 -2.23
C GLU A 480 -22.59 -1.79 -0.90
N GLY A 481 -22.47 -2.83 -0.09
CA GLY A 481 -23.11 -2.90 1.22
C GLY A 481 -22.69 -1.81 2.22
N LEU A 482 -21.53 -1.21 2.00
CA LEU A 482 -20.94 -0.18 2.87
C LEU A 482 -21.21 1.25 2.39
N ILE A 483 -21.58 1.41 1.11
CA ILE A 483 -21.78 2.71 0.47
C ILE A 483 -23.25 2.97 0.11
N LYS A 484 -24.17 2.33 0.83
CA LYS A 484 -25.62 2.42 0.59
C LYS A 484 -26.11 3.86 0.43
N GLY A 485 -26.84 4.09 -0.66
CA GLY A 485 -27.37 5.40 -1.03
C GLY A 485 -26.40 6.29 -1.81
N ARG A 486 -25.15 5.85 -2.03
CA ARG A 486 -24.11 6.55 -2.79
C ARG A 486 -23.48 5.67 -3.89
N GLU A 487 -24.10 4.54 -4.19
CA GLU A 487 -23.55 3.56 -5.14
C GLU A 487 -23.35 4.17 -6.54
N LYS A 488 -24.35 4.93 -7.02
CA LYS A 488 -24.29 5.56 -8.34
C LYS A 488 -23.13 6.55 -8.47
N GLU A 489 -22.92 7.37 -7.46
CA GLU A 489 -21.82 8.33 -7.38
C GLU A 489 -20.48 7.61 -7.32
N ALA A 490 -20.37 6.56 -6.47
CA ALA A 490 -19.17 5.75 -6.33
C ALA A 490 -18.78 5.06 -7.64
N TYR A 491 -19.72 4.40 -8.34
CA TYR A 491 -19.45 3.80 -9.66
C TYR A 491 -19.00 4.84 -10.69
N LYS A 492 -19.64 6.02 -10.72
CA LYS A 492 -19.28 7.10 -11.63
C LYS A 492 -17.89 7.65 -11.35
N LEU A 493 -17.51 7.78 -10.07
CA LEU A 493 -16.18 8.23 -9.67
C LEU A 493 -15.13 7.15 -9.96
N ALA A 494 -15.41 5.88 -9.61
CA ALA A 494 -14.52 4.76 -9.87
C ALA A 494 -14.23 4.58 -11.37
N ASP A 495 -15.23 4.82 -12.23
CA ASP A 495 -15.02 4.82 -13.69
C ASP A 495 -13.94 5.82 -14.11
N LYS A 496 -13.92 7.01 -13.53
CA LYS A 496 -12.93 8.05 -13.84
C LYS A 496 -11.57 7.80 -13.18
N VAL A 497 -11.55 7.43 -11.90
CA VAL A 497 -10.32 7.16 -11.15
C VAL A 497 -9.56 6.00 -11.78
N SER A 498 -10.20 4.84 -11.94
CA SER A 498 -9.55 3.68 -12.55
C SER A 498 -9.08 3.96 -13.98
N GLN A 499 -9.84 4.74 -14.76
CA GLN A 499 -9.41 5.13 -16.11
C GLN A 499 -8.19 6.05 -16.08
N ALA A 500 -8.06 6.94 -15.08
CA ALA A 500 -6.88 7.78 -14.93
C ALA A 500 -5.62 6.95 -14.62
N TRP A 501 -5.72 5.94 -13.74
CA TRP A 501 -4.64 4.99 -13.47
C TRP A 501 -4.27 4.17 -14.70
N ILE A 502 -5.26 3.65 -15.43
CA ILE A 502 -5.05 2.93 -16.70
C ILE A 502 -4.32 3.81 -17.72
N ASN A 503 -4.77 5.05 -17.92
CA ASN A 503 -4.16 5.97 -18.89
C ASN A 503 -2.72 6.30 -18.48
N PHE A 504 -2.48 6.54 -17.18
CA PHE A 504 -1.16 6.76 -16.66
C PHE A 504 -0.25 5.53 -16.86
N ALA A 505 -0.75 4.34 -16.57
CA ALA A 505 -0.01 3.10 -16.83
C ALA A 505 0.32 2.92 -18.32
N ARG A 506 -0.57 3.31 -19.21
CA ARG A 506 -0.38 3.21 -20.65
C ARG A 506 0.62 4.23 -21.18
N THR A 507 0.55 5.49 -20.74
CA THR A 507 1.22 6.62 -21.41
C THR A 507 2.06 7.52 -20.50
N GLY A 508 1.98 7.37 -19.17
CA GLY A 508 2.53 8.32 -18.19
C GLY A 508 1.68 9.59 -18.02
N ASN A 509 0.49 9.64 -18.62
CA ASN A 509 -0.42 10.78 -18.52
C ASN A 509 -1.81 10.32 -18.05
N PRO A 510 -2.31 10.81 -16.87
CA PRO A 510 -3.55 10.33 -16.27
C PRO A 510 -4.82 10.96 -16.85
N ASN A 511 -4.72 11.87 -17.83
CA ASN A 511 -5.88 12.60 -18.36
C ASN A 511 -6.93 11.68 -18.97
N VAL A 512 -8.21 11.93 -18.63
CA VAL A 512 -9.38 11.15 -19.01
C VAL A 512 -10.45 12.08 -19.58
N LYS A 513 -11.17 11.61 -20.61
CA LYS A 513 -12.38 12.31 -21.08
C LYS A 513 -13.42 12.37 -19.93
N GLY A 514 -13.90 13.57 -19.62
CA GLY A 514 -14.89 13.80 -18.55
C GLY A 514 -14.28 14.14 -17.18
N LEU A 515 -12.96 14.22 -17.09
CA LEU A 515 -12.24 14.93 -16.02
C LEU A 515 -11.72 16.28 -16.53
N PRO A 516 -11.53 17.27 -15.65
CA PRO A 516 -10.79 18.49 -15.99
C PRO A 516 -9.38 18.18 -16.49
N LYS A 517 -8.83 19.05 -17.35
CA LYS A 517 -7.44 18.90 -17.81
C LYS A 517 -6.47 18.93 -16.64
N TRP A 518 -5.84 17.80 -16.36
CA TRP A 518 -4.89 17.64 -15.28
C TRP A 518 -3.48 17.92 -15.79
N LEU A 519 -2.90 19.04 -15.35
CA LEU A 519 -1.54 19.42 -15.70
C LEU A 519 -0.51 18.72 -14.81
N PRO A 520 0.69 18.42 -15.33
CA PRO A 520 1.80 18.04 -14.48
C PRO A 520 2.03 19.11 -13.40
N TYR A 521 2.32 18.64 -12.18
CA TYR A 521 2.67 19.54 -11.09
C TYR A 521 4.02 20.22 -11.36
N ASN A 522 4.10 21.46 -11.05
CA ASN A 522 5.34 22.20 -10.85
C ASN A 522 5.13 23.24 -9.74
N THR A 523 6.20 23.77 -9.17
CA THR A 523 6.16 24.72 -8.04
C THR A 523 5.48 26.05 -8.38
N LYS A 524 5.35 26.41 -9.68
CA LYS A 524 4.64 27.61 -10.11
C LYS A 524 3.13 27.40 -10.14
N ASN A 525 2.65 26.27 -10.66
CA ASN A 525 1.22 26.01 -10.81
C ASN A 525 0.61 25.31 -9.59
N GLY A 526 1.35 24.43 -8.88
CA GLY A 526 0.83 23.65 -7.76
C GLY A 526 -0.42 22.84 -8.13
N ALA A 527 -0.45 22.25 -9.34
CA ALA A 527 -1.62 21.57 -9.88
C ALA A 527 -1.92 20.29 -9.09
N VAL A 528 -3.15 20.16 -8.60
CA VAL A 528 -3.65 18.97 -7.88
C VAL A 528 -5.05 18.61 -8.37
N MET A 529 -5.29 17.32 -8.65
CA MET A 529 -6.61 16.79 -8.96
C MET A 529 -7.32 16.45 -7.64
N ILE A 530 -8.48 17.00 -7.42
CA ILE A 530 -9.38 16.62 -6.32
C ILE A 530 -10.39 15.62 -6.88
N PHE A 531 -10.33 14.37 -6.41
CA PHE A 531 -11.31 13.35 -6.75
C PHE A 531 -12.45 13.38 -5.74
N ASP A 532 -13.62 13.79 -6.20
CA ASP A 532 -14.86 13.86 -5.42
C ASP A 532 -16.05 13.68 -6.39
N ASP A 533 -17.30 13.78 -5.91
CA ASP A 533 -18.50 13.75 -6.76
C ASP A 533 -18.36 14.66 -7.98
N LYS A 534 -17.87 15.86 -7.75
CA LYS A 534 -17.41 16.80 -8.77
C LYS A 534 -15.89 16.92 -8.70
N SER A 535 -15.20 16.10 -9.48
CA SER A 535 -13.74 16.18 -9.56
C SER A 535 -13.28 17.49 -10.20
N GLU A 536 -12.26 18.12 -9.62
CA GLU A 536 -11.73 19.42 -10.05
C GLU A 536 -10.20 19.44 -10.03
N VAL A 537 -9.57 20.22 -10.91
CA VAL A 537 -8.15 20.57 -10.79
C VAL A 537 -8.04 21.89 -10.07
N LYS A 538 -7.31 21.91 -8.97
CA LYS A 538 -7.00 23.11 -8.19
C LYS A 538 -5.51 23.44 -8.30
N TYR A 539 -5.17 24.70 -8.00
CA TYR A 539 -3.80 25.20 -8.09
C TYR A 539 -3.39 25.78 -6.74
N LYS A 540 -2.28 25.28 -6.16
CA LYS A 540 -1.81 25.65 -4.82
C LYS A 540 -2.92 25.57 -3.77
N HIS A 541 -3.73 24.53 -3.89
CA HIS A 541 -5.05 24.41 -3.27
C HIS A 541 -5.04 24.51 -1.74
N ASP A 542 -4.18 23.72 -1.11
CA ASP A 542 -4.12 23.53 0.34
C ASP A 542 -2.75 23.87 0.94
N GLU A 543 -1.87 24.53 0.18
CA GLU A 543 -0.50 24.83 0.63
C GLU A 543 -0.47 25.69 1.91
N GLU A 544 -1.29 26.73 1.97
CA GLU A 544 -1.37 27.61 3.16
C GLU A 544 -2.03 26.89 4.34
N LEU A 545 -3.03 26.05 4.08
CA LEU A 545 -3.63 25.23 5.11
C LEU A 545 -2.60 24.24 5.70
N MET A 546 -1.80 23.58 4.85
CA MET A 546 -0.76 22.65 5.29
C MET A 546 0.33 23.34 6.12
N LYS A 547 0.75 24.56 5.79
CA LYS A 547 1.69 25.34 6.60
C LYS A 547 1.14 25.62 8.01
N LEU A 548 -0.17 25.85 8.12
CA LEU A 548 -0.81 26.05 9.42
C LEU A 548 -0.99 24.75 10.20
N LEU A 549 -1.32 23.63 9.52
CA LEU A 549 -1.50 22.34 10.15
C LEU A 549 -0.16 21.71 10.58
N ALA A 550 0.90 21.94 9.85
CA ALA A 550 2.25 21.41 10.09
C ALA A 550 3.31 22.53 10.06
N PRO A 551 3.30 23.48 11.02
CA PRO A 551 4.16 24.68 10.99
C PRO A 551 5.66 24.38 11.07
N ASP A 552 6.02 23.26 11.73
CA ASP A 552 7.42 22.86 11.91
C ASP A 552 7.94 21.95 10.77
N TYR A 553 7.13 21.73 9.74
CA TYR A 553 7.51 20.91 8.61
C TYR A 553 8.17 21.74 7.50
N ASN A 554 9.34 21.30 7.05
CA ASN A 554 10.04 21.93 5.94
C ASN A 554 9.51 21.34 4.61
N PHE A 555 8.67 22.11 3.96
CA PHE A 555 8.04 21.76 2.67
C PHE A 555 9.02 21.84 1.50
#